data_eefeb0f5660ebbc3ba61b3fd882b3b4c
#
_entry.id   eefeb0f5660ebbc3ba61b3fd882b3b4c
#
_cell.length_a   1.000
_cell.length_b   1.000
_cell.length_c   1.000
_cell.angle_alpha   90.00
_cell.angle_beta   90.00
_cell.angle_gamma   90.00
#
_symmetry.space_group_name_H-M   'P 1'
#
loop_
_entity.id
_entity.type
_entity.pdbx_description
1 polymer ?
#
loop_
_entity_poly.entity_id
_entity_poly.type
_entity_poly.pdbx_seq_one_letter_code
_entity_poly.pdbx_strand_id
1 'polypeptide(L)'
;MINTLCKVMPVAMLVVLTSACGVTASSRNPGYVSFNEAQYDGLRRDTSISIGPALLSIAARHVDDDPTARALLAALDGVRVKVYHIDDEADLAQLVRHVDAAATSLDDRWQRIVRVQEDDSTAHILIKHSDEAILGLAILAVDEQELVFVNVMGELTPAMLEDLSPAIPEEQALALRYMPLN
;
A
#
# COMPACT_ATOMS: atom_id res chain seq x y z
N MET A 1 -7.49 46.57 24.38
CA MET A 1 -7.23 45.93 23.06
C MET A 1 -6.34 44.69 23.10
N ILE A 2 -5.51 44.48 24.11
CA ILE A 2 -4.57 43.34 24.24
C ILE A 2 -5.30 42.02 24.60
N ASN A 3 -6.42 42.10 25.34
CA ASN A 3 -7.13 40.90 25.80
C ASN A 3 -7.90 40.09 24.69
N THR A 4 -8.20 40.70 23.57
CA THR A 4 -8.94 40.04 22.45
C THR A 4 -8.00 39.22 21.58
N LEU A 5 -6.74 39.68 21.43
CA LEU A 5 -5.72 38.97 20.64
C LEU A 5 -5.29 37.66 21.26
N CYS A 6 -5.24 37.59 22.60
CA CYS A 6 -4.81 36.39 23.34
C CYS A 6 -5.84 35.26 23.36
N LYS A 7 -7.13 35.56 23.10
CA LYS A 7 -8.21 34.57 23.04
C LYS A 7 -8.40 33.94 21.63
N VAL A 8 -7.98 34.65 20.58
CA VAL A 8 -8.12 34.15 19.19
C VAL A 8 -6.97 33.21 18.82
N MET A 9 -5.78 33.40 19.42
CA MET A 9 -4.58 32.60 19.12
C MET A 9 -4.71 31.10 19.44
N PRO A 10 -5.28 30.66 20.60
CA PRO A 10 -5.45 29.24 20.87
C PRO A 10 -6.53 28.56 19.99
N VAL A 11 -7.55 29.31 19.54
CA VAL A 11 -8.58 28.77 18.65
C VAL A 11 -8.02 28.55 17.24
N ALA A 12 -7.20 29.48 16.72
CA ALA A 12 -6.53 29.35 15.44
C ALA A 12 -5.54 28.17 15.42
N MET A 13 -4.82 27.94 16.52
CA MET A 13 -3.89 26.81 16.66
C MET A 13 -4.60 25.47 16.74
N LEU A 14 -5.80 25.41 17.34
CA LEU A 14 -6.61 24.19 17.43
C LEU A 14 -7.17 23.77 16.06
N VAL A 15 -7.53 24.71 15.20
CA VAL A 15 -8.04 24.46 13.84
C VAL A 15 -6.96 23.87 12.92
N VAL A 16 -5.69 24.27 13.09
CA VAL A 16 -4.58 23.73 12.30
C VAL A 16 -4.28 22.26 12.65
N LEU A 17 -4.51 21.84 13.89
CA LEU A 17 -4.29 20.45 14.32
C LEU A 17 -5.33 19.46 13.77
N THR A 18 -6.52 19.92 13.38
CA THR A 18 -7.58 19.06 12.82
C THR A 18 -7.43 18.79 11.33
N SER A 19 -6.54 19.51 10.62
CA SER A 19 -6.34 19.38 9.16
C SER A 19 -5.44 18.22 8.75
N ALA A 20 -4.84 17.48 9.70
CA ALA A 20 -3.89 16.40 9.39
C ALA A 20 -4.57 15.08 8.95
N CYS A 21 -5.89 14.97 9.02
CA CYS A 21 -6.61 13.70 8.80
C CYS A 21 -6.62 13.19 7.35
N GLY A 22 -6.09 13.93 6.38
CA GLY A 22 -6.08 13.50 4.97
C GLY A 22 -4.68 13.31 4.37
N VAL A 23 -3.62 13.62 5.12
CA VAL A 23 -2.25 13.58 4.59
C VAL A 23 -1.69 12.16 4.56
N THR A 24 -2.04 11.34 5.54
CA THR A 24 -1.61 9.94 5.64
C THR A 24 -2.75 8.98 5.33
N ALA A 25 -2.41 7.80 4.81
CA ALA A 25 -3.35 6.72 4.54
C ALA A 25 -3.99 6.20 5.84
N SER A 26 -5.33 6.10 5.84
CA SER A 26 -6.10 5.70 7.03
C SER A 26 -6.02 4.19 7.26
N SER A 27 -5.78 3.77 8.51
CA SER A 27 -5.88 2.37 8.91
C SER A 27 -7.33 1.86 9.06
N ARG A 28 -8.32 2.73 8.89
CA ARG A 28 -9.75 2.36 8.89
C ARG A 28 -10.29 2.11 7.48
N ASN A 29 -9.47 2.32 6.44
CA ASN A 29 -9.87 2.04 5.08
C ASN A 29 -10.17 0.55 4.90
N PRO A 30 -11.23 0.16 4.18
CA PRO A 30 -11.55 -1.25 3.92
C PRO A 30 -10.43 -2.05 3.28
N GLY A 31 -9.62 -1.40 2.41
CA GLY A 31 -8.45 -2.00 1.73
C GLY A 31 -7.18 -2.00 2.57
N TYR A 32 -7.24 -1.57 3.82
CA TYR A 32 -6.06 -1.54 4.68
C TYR A 32 -5.65 -2.94 5.13
N VAL A 33 -4.36 -3.22 5.09
CA VAL A 33 -3.71 -4.34 5.74
C VAL A 33 -2.44 -3.86 6.45
N SER A 34 -2.13 -4.45 7.57
CA SER A 34 -0.91 -4.16 8.32
C SER A 34 0.10 -5.29 8.20
N PHE A 35 1.36 -4.93 8.07
CA PHE A 35 2.46 -5.84 8.29
C PHE A 35 3.10 -5.50 9.65
N ASN A 36 3.18 -6.50 10.53
CA ASN A 36 3.74 -6.34 11.87
C ASN A 36 5.18 -6.82 11.90
N GLU A 37 6.10 -5.91 11.67
CA GLU A 37 7.53 -6.14 11.68
C GLU A 37 8.10 -6.59 13.03
N ALA A 38 7.43 -6.23 14.14
CA ALA A 38 7.89 -6.57 15.50
C ALA A 38 7.89 -8.08 15.80
N GLN A 39 7.35 -8.89 14.92
CA GLN A 39 7.36 -10.35 15.03
C GLN A 39 8.59 -11.00 14.39
N TYR A 40 9.45 -10.20 13.76
CA TYR A 40 10.59 -10.70 13.00
C TYR A 40 11.89 -10.13 13.53
N ASP A 41 12.76 -10.99 13.99
CA ASP A 41 14.12 -10.61 14.40
C ASP A 41 14.99 -10.34 13.15
N GLY A 42 15.93 -9.39 13.26
CA GLY A 42 16.84 -9.04 12.18
C GLY A 42 16.24 -8.13 11.09
N LEU A 43 15.07 -7.53 11.32
CA LEU A 43 14.51 -6.50 10.44
C LEU A 43 14.74 -5.10 10.99
N ARG A 44 15.45 -4.28 10.24
CA ARG A 44 15.64 -2.86 10.53
C ARG A 44 14.86 -2.02 9.53
N ARG A 45 13.90 -1.24 10.02
CA ARG A 45 13.11 -0.36 9.15
C ARG A 45 14.01 0.70 8.53
N ASP A 46 14.10 0.71 7.21
CA ASP A 46 14.81 1.70 6.43
C ASP A 46 13.89 2.85 6.01
N THR A 47 12.78 2.52 5.37
CA THR A 47 11.84 3.49 4.81
C THR A 47 10.40 3.20 5.25
N SER A 48 9.65 4.27 5.54
CA SER A 48 8.21 4.18 5.78
C SER A 48 7.51 5.40 5.20
N ILE A 49 6.72 5.18 4.15
CA ILE A 49 5.95 6.21 3.45
C ILE A 49 4.45 5.91 3.65
N SER A 50 3.68 6.96 3.91
CA SER A 50 2.22 6.87 3.98
C SER A 50 1.61 8.10 3.33
N ILE A 51 0.91 7.90 2.22
CA ILE A 51 0.30 8.93 1.40
C ILE A 51 -1.22 8.79 1.51
N GLY A 52 -1.88 9.83 1.97
CA GLY A 52 -3.35 9.86 2.10
C GLY A 52 -4.05 10.55 0.94
N PRO A 53 -5.39 10.57 0.95
CA PRO A 53 -6.20 11.04 -0.17
C PRO A 53 -5.96 12.50 -0.52
N ALA A 54 -5.59 13.34 0.45
CA ALA A 54 -5.29 14.75 0.18
C ALA A 54 -4.07 14.93 -0.74
N LEU A 55 -2.99 14.18 -0.50
CA LEU A 55 -1.79 14.22 -1.34
C LEU A 55 -2.03 13.57 -2.71
N LEU A 56 -2.76 12.45 -2.75
CA LEU A 56 -3.15 11.78 -3.99
C LEU A 56 -3.99 12.69 -4.89
N SER A 57 -4.95 13.43 -4.32
CA SER A 57 -5.77 14.38 -5.06
C SER A 57 -4.98 15.60 -5.58
N ILE A 58 -3.92 16.01 -4.88
CA ILE A 58 -2.99 17.03 -5.37
C ILE A 58 -2.19 16.45 -6.55
N ALA A 59 -1.63 15.26 -6.41
CA ALA A 59 -0.89 14.59 -7.47
C ALA A 59 -1.74 14.42 -8.73
N ALA A 60 -2.99 13.95 -8.61
CA ALA A 60 -3.92 13.78 -9.71
C ALA A 60 -4.16 15.08 -10.51
N ARG A 61 -4.13 16.24 -9.83
CA ARG A 61 -4.30 17.55 -10.50
C ARG A 61 -3.08 18.02 -11.29
N HIS A 62 -1.91 17.43 -11.02
CA HIS A 62 -0.65 17.79 -11.69
C HIS A 62 -0.26 16.80 -12.81
N VAL A 63 -1.07 15.78 -13.04
CA VAL A 63 -0.89 14.85 -14.16
C VAL A 63 -1.74 15.36 -15.33
N ASP A 64 -1.16 16.26 -16.15
CA ASP A 64 -1.90 16.95 -17.22
C ASP A 64 -2.04 16.11 -18.49
N ASP A 65 -1.04 15.29 -18.82
CA ASP A 65 -0.91 14.60 -20.11
C ASP A 65 -1.38 13.13 -20.10
N ASP A 66 -1.72 12.56 -18.90
CA ASP A 66 -2.14 11.17 -18.76
C ASP A 66 -3.49 11.05 -18.01
N PRO A 67 -4.60 10.95 -18.76
CA PRO A 67 -5.93 10.81 -18.15
C PRO A 67 -6.09 9.50 -17.36
N THR A 68 -5.40 8.43 -17.75
CA THR A 68 -5.44 7.13 -17.06
C THR A 68 -4.75 7.24 -15.70
N ALA A 69 -3.55 7.78 -15.65
CA ALA A 69 -2.84 8.01 -14.39
C ALA A 69 -3.62 8.95 -13.46
N ARG A 70 -4.27 10.00 -14.01
CA ARG A 70 -5.13 10.89 -13.24
C ARG A 70 -6.33 10.17 -12.64
N ALA A 71 -7.03 9.35 -13.43
CA ALA A 71 -8.17 8.57 -12.96
C ALA A 71 -7.78 7.58 -11.88
N LEU A 72 -6.64 6.89 -12.06
CA LEU A 72 -6.09 5.99 -11.05
C LEU A 72 -5.78 6.72 -9.74
N LEU A 73 -5.02 7.82 -9.79
CA LEU A 73 -4.69 8.59 -8.59
C LEU A 73 -5.93 9.13 -7.87
N ALA A 74 -6.99 9.47 -8.61
CA ALA A 74 -8.25 9.92 -8.05
C ALA A 74 -9.07 8.80 -7.40
N ALA A 75 -8.88 7.54 -7.83
CA ALA A 75 -9.52 6.36 -7.25
C ALA A 75 -8.83 5.84 -5.99
N LEU A 76 -7.62 6.34 -5.69
CA LEU A 76 -6.86 5.92 -4.51
C LEU A 76 -7.24 6.71 -3.25
N ASP A 77 -7.47 6.00 -2.17
CA ASP A 77 -7.65 6.54 -0.82
C ASP A 77 -6.35 6.58 -0.01
N GLY A 78 -5.37 5.79 -0.40
CA GLY A 78 -4.08 5.79 0.26
C GLY A 78 -3.09 4.77 -0.26
N VAL A 79 -1.82 5.10 -0.05
CA VAL A 79 -0.68 4.21 -0.36
C VAL A 79 0.23 4.17 0.86
N ARG A 80 0.66 2.98 1.23
CA ARG A 80 1.68 2.76 2.27
C ARG A 80 2.79 1.89 1.72
N VAL A 81 4.02 2.32 1.95
CA VAL A 81 5.23 1.57 1.60
C VAL A 81 6.09 1.47 2.83
N LYS A 82 6.55 0.28 3.14
CA LYS A 82 7.56 0.03 4.17
C LYS A 82 8.66 -0.82 3.55
N VAL A 83 9.88 -0.40 3.75
CA VAL A 83 11.07 -1.13 3.35
C VAL A 83 11.89 -1.42 4.61
N TYR A 84 12.32 -2.64 4.72
CA TYR A 84 13.15 -3.13 5.82
C TYR A 84 14.42 -3.70 5.24
N HIS A 85 15.54 -3.30 5.80
CA HIS A 85 16.80 -3.99 5.58
C HIS A 85 16.86 -5.25 6.44
N ILE A 86 17.35 -6.34 5.87
CA ILE A 86 17.55 -7.62 6.55
C ILE A 86 19.01 -7.67 7.01
N ASP A 87 19.22 -7.85 8.30
CA ASP A 87 20.56 -7.95 8.87
C ASP A 87 21.20 -9.28 8.45
N ASP A 88 22.52 -9.30 8.23
CA ASP A 88 23.28 -10.48 7.75
C ASP A 88 23.13 -11.72 8.64
N GLU A 89 22.76 -11.53 9.91
CA GLU A 89 22.56 -12.59 10.90
C GLU A 89 21.12 -13.12 10.93
N ALA A 90 20.20 -12.54 10.16
CA ALA A 90 18.81 -12.94 10.11
C ALA A 90 18.63 -14.32 9.45
N ASP A 91 17.71 -15.12 9.94
CA ASP A 91 17.31 -16.38 9.29
C ASP A 91 16.37 -16.08 8.11
N LEU A 92 16.95 -15.86 6.92
CA LEU A 92 16.21 -15.56 5.69
C LEU A 92 15.16 -16.65 5.38
N ALA A 93 15.50 -17.92 5.55
CA ALA A 93 14.55 -19.00 5.31
C ALA A 93 13.36 -18.96 6.29
N GLN A 94 13.57 -18.53 7.53
CA GLN A 94 12.50 -18.30 8.48
C GLN A 94 11.66 -17.08 8.05
N LEU A 95 12.28 -16.01 7.60
CA LEU A 95 11.60 -14.80 7.15
C LEU A 95 10.72 -15.08 5.93
N VAL A 96 11.22 -15.80 4.91
CA VAL A 96 10.46 -16.24 3.74
C VAL A 96 9.21 -17.05 4.19
N ARG A 97 9.37 -18.02 5.09
CA ARG A 97 8.24 -18.79 5.63
C ARG A 97 7.21 -17.90 6.35
N HIS A 98 7.67 -16.90 7.07
CA HIS A 98 6.78 -15.97 7.76
C HIS A 98 6.01 -15.05 6.80
N VAL A 99 6.67 -14.58 5.74
CA VAL A 99 6.02 -13.80 4.67
C VAL A 99 4.95 -14.64 3.97
N ASP A 100 5.24 -15.90 3.65
CA ASP A 100 4.28 -16.86 3.12
C ASP A 100 3.07 -17.06 4.06
N ALA A 101 3.32 -17.22 5.36
CA ALA A 101 2.28 -17.37 6.36
C ALA A 101 1.44 -16.09 6.51
N ALA A 102 2.09 -14.92 6.54
CA ALA A 102 1.39 -13.63 6.60
C ALA A 102 0.47 -13.42 5.40
N ALA A 103 0.94 -13.75 4.19
CA ALA A 103 0.14 -13.67 2.96
C ALA A 103 -1.07 -14.63 2.94
N THR A 104 -1.02 -15.70 3.74
CA THR A 104 -2.10 -16.71 3.83
C THR A 104 -3.05 -16.47 4.99
N SER A 105 -2.66 -15.68 5.99
CA SER A 105 -3.43 -15.45 7.23
C SER A 105 -4.38 -14.25 7.18
N LEU A 106 -4.48 -13.59 6.02
CA LEU A 106 -5.42 -12.49 5.82
C LEU A 106 -6.87 -12.98 5.83
N ASP A 107 -7.83 -12.07 6.04
CA ASP A 107 -9.25 -12.41 6.03
C ASP A 107 -9.68 -13.00 4.66
N ASP A 108 -10.80 -13.73 4.62
CA ASP A 108 -11.30 -14.46 3.44
C ASP A 108 -11.57 -13.58 2.20
N ARG A 109 -11.59 -12.25 2.38
CA ARG A 109 -11.76 -11.27 1.29
C ARG A 109 -10.46 -10.90 0.61
N TRP A 110 -9.31 -11.31 1.14
CA TRP A 110 -8.02 -11.16 0.49
C TRP A 110 -7.70 -12.40 -0.33
N GLN A 111 -7.48 -12.21 -1.61
CA GLN A 111 -7.10 -13.27 -2.53
C GLN A 111 -5.67 -13.04 -3.01
N ARG A 112 -4.82 -14.04 -2.88
CA ARG A 112 -3.50 -14.03 -3.48
C ARG A 112 -3.62 -14.34 -4.97
N ILE A 113 -3.19 -13.40 -5.81
CA ILE A 113 -3.27 -13.50 -7.27
C ILE A 113 -1.93 -13.85 -7.92
N VAL A 114 -0.82 -13.49 -7.26
CA VAL A 114 0.52 -13.81 -7.74
C VAL A 114 1.34 -14.36 -6.56
N ARG A 115 2.10 -15.40 -6.83
CA ARG A 115 3.20 -15.88 -6.00
C ARG A 115 4.38 -16.18 -6.90
N VAL A 116 5.49 -15.51 -6.64
CA VAL A 116 6.79 -15.84 -7.22
C VAL A 116 7.64 -16.41 -6.10
N GLN A 117 8.36 -17.47 -6.37
CA GLN A 117 9.28 -18.06 -5.41
C GLN A 117 10.54 -18.50 -6.15
N GLU A 118 11.66 -18.00 -5.71
CA GLU A 118 13.01 -18.38 -6.11
C GLU A 118 13.75 -18.91 -4.88
N ASP A 119 14.99 -19.37 -5.02
CA ASP A 119 15.71 -20.08 -3.95
C ASP A 119 15.76 -19.27 -2.64
N ASP A 120 16.08 -17.97 -2.72
CA ASP A 120 16.26 -17.08 -1.56
C ASP A 120 15.34 -15.84 -1.62
N SER A 121 14.27 -15.89 -2.40
CA SER A 121 13.32 -14.80 -2.51
C SER A 121 11.88 -15.28 -2.66
N THR A 122 10.93 -14.47 -2.20
CA THR A 122 9.52 -14.69 -2.47
C THR A 122 8.79 -13.37 -2.62
N ALA A 123 7.78 -13.37 -3.50
CA ALA A 123 6.88 -12.23 -3.65
C ALA A 123 5.43 -12.68 -3.75
N HIS A 124 4.56 -11.95 -3.07
CA HIS A 124 3.12 -12.16 -3.09
C HIS A 124 2.41 -10.88 -3.50
N ILE A 125 1.46 -11.00 -4.40
CA ILE A 125 0.49 -9.95 -4.69
C ILE A 125 -0.88 -10.45 -4.28
N LEU A 126 -1.53 -9.69 -3.41
CA LEU A 126 -2.86 -9.97 -2.89
C LEU A 126 -3.79 -8.82 -3.23
N ILE A 127 -5.03 -9.14 -3.54
CA ILE A 127 -6.09 -8.16 -3.71
C ILE A 127 -7.20 -8.41 -2.70
N LYS A 128 -7.81 -7.34 -2.23
CA LYS A 128 -9.05 -7.36 -1.49
C LYS A 128 -10.16 -6.88 -2.40
N HIS A 129 -11.15 -7.72 -2.64
CA HIS A 129 -12.25 -7.38 -3.52
C HIS A 129 -13.59 -7.27 -2.78
N SER A 130 -14.48 -6.49 -3.33
CA SER A 130 -15.92 -6.53 -3.11
C SER A 130 -16.59 -7.05 -4.39
N ASP A 131 -17.93 -7.09 -4.41
CA ASP A 131 -18.68 -7.60 -5.58
C ASP A 131 -18.42 -6.79 -6.86
N GLU A 132 -18.02 -5.52 -6.76
CA GLU A 132 -17.91 -4.60 -7.90
C GLU A 132 -16.52 -3.96 -8.06
N ALA A 133 -15.66 -4.00 -7.05
CA ALA A 133 -14.40 -3.28 -7.05
C ALA A 133 -13.29 -3.98 -6.24
N ILE A 134 -12.05 -3.63 -6.56
CA ILE A 134 -10.88 -3.97 -5.76
C ILE A 134 -10.67 -2.85 -4.75
N LEU A 135 -10.84 -3.18 -3.47
CA LEU A 135 -10.74 -2.24 -2.36
C LEU A 135 -9.31 -2.03 -1.87
N GLY A 136 -8.43 -2.99 -2.16
CA GLY A 136 -7.05 -2.94 -1.74
C GLY A 136 -6.16 -3.90 -2.51
N LEU A 137 -4.89 -3.52 -2.61
CA LEU A 137 -3.81 -4.34 -3.13
C LEU A 137 -2.70 -4.36 -2.10
N ALA A 138 -2.13 -5.53 -1.83
CA ALA A 138 -0.97 -5.69 -0.98
C ALA A 138 0.13 -6.45 -1.73
N ILE A 139 1.35 -5.97 -1.59
CA ILE A 139 2.55 -6.63 -2.10
C ILE A 139 3.45 -6.91 -0.90
N LEU A 140 3.86 -8.15 -0.74
CA LEU A 140 4.91 -8.56 0.17
C LEU A 140 6.01 -9.21 -0.66
N ALA A 141 7.21 -8.66 -0.60
CA ALA A 141 8.36 -9.21 -1.29
C ALA A 141 9.54 -9.24 -0.31
N VAL A 142 10.30 -10.33 -0.34
CA VAL A 142 11.52 -10.50 0.44
C VAL A 142 12.59 -11.12 -0.46
N ASP A 143 13.78 -10.59 -0.38
CA ASP A 143 14.99 -11.14 -0.95
C ASP A 143 16.11 -11.20 0.12
N GLU A 144 17.35 -11.44 -0.29
CA GLU A 144 18.49 -11.56 0.64
C GLU A 144 18.79 -10.29 1.44
N GLN A 145 18.36 -9.10 0.98
CA GLN A 145 18.77 -7.81 1.52
C GLN A 145 17.61 -7.02 2.09
N GLU A 146 16.41 -7.17 1.49
CA GLU A 146 15.29 -6.30 1.80
C GLU A 146 13.97 -7.06 1.91
N LEU A 147 13.12 -6.56 2.79
CA LEU A 147 11.70 -6.89 2.81
C LEU A 147 10.89 -5.64 2.46
N VAL A 148 10.08 -5.74 1.43
CA VAL A 148 9.21 -4.67 0.95
C VAL A 148 7.76 -5.03 1.21
N PHE A 149 7.04 -4.12 1.86
CA PHE A 149 5.61 -4.19 2.04
C PHE A 149 4.95 -2.95 1.42
N VAL A 150 4.03 -3.18 0.48
CA VAL A 150 3.21 -2.14 -0.13
C VAL A 150 1.74 -2.44 0.13
N ASN A 151 0.98 -1.44 0.52
CA ASN A 151 -0.48 -1.52 0.60
C ASN A 151 -1.09 -0.31 -0.13
N VAL A 152 -1.84 -0.58 -1.16
CA VAL A 152 -2.62 0.39 -1.92
C VAL A 152 -4.08 0.22 -1.55
N MET A 153 -4.77 1.32 -1.26
CA MET A 153 -6.16 1.36 -0.83
C MET A 153 -6.95 2.29 -1.74
N GLY A 154 -8.14 1.89 -2.13
CA GLY A 154 -9.02 2.68 -3.00
C GLY A 154 -9.99 1.78 -3.74
N GLU A 155 -10.91 2.38 -4.48
CA GLU A 155 -11.87 1.67 -5.33
C GLU A 155 -11.31 1.54 -6.75
N LEU A 156 -10.56 0.45 -6.98
CA LEU A 156 -9.94 0.18 -8.27
C LEU A 156 -10.83 -0.75 -9.09
N THR A 157 -11.02 -0.42 -10.37
CA THR A 157 -11.66 -1.34 -11.32
C THR A 157 -10.63 -2.23 -12.00
N PRO A 158 -11.01 -3.44 -12.44
CA PRO A 158 -10.12 -4.29 -13.23
C PRO A 158 -9.51 -3.58 -14.44
N ALA A 159 -10.29 -2.74 -15.13
CA ALA A 159 -9.82 -1.94 -16.28
C ALA A 159 -8.67 -0.98 -15.90
N MET A 160 -8.73 -0.34 -14.72
CA MET A 160 -7.64 0.53 -14.26
C MET A 160 -6.35 -0.25 -14.00
N LEU A 161 -6.44 -1.52 -13.61
CA LEU A 161 -5.27 -2.38 -13.41
C LEU A 161 -4.69 -2.88 -14.76
N GLU A 162 -5.55 -3.13 -15.76
CA GLU A 162 -5.11 -3.48 -17.11
C GLU A 162 -4.32 -2.33 -17.77
N ASP A 163 -4.75 -1.10 -17.55
CA ASP A 163 -4.08 0.10 -18.07
C ASP A 163 -2.69 0.33 -17.44
N LEU A 164 -2.42 -0.25 -16.25
CA LEU A 164 -1.09 -0.27 -15.62
C LEU A 164 -0.17 -1.35 -16.17
N SER A 165 -0.70 -2.28 -16.95
CA SER A 165 0.02 -3.44 -17.49
C SER A 165 1.30 -3.10 -18.29
N PRO A 166 1.41 -1.96 -19.01
CA PRO A 166 2.67 -1.58 -19.67
C PRO A 166 3.82 -1.28 -18.71
N ALA A 167 3.52 -0.98 -17.45
CA ALA A 167 4.52 -0.71 -16.42
C ALA A 167 4.98 -1.99 -15.68
N ILE A 168 4.32 -3.13 -15.92
CA ILE A 168 4.62 -4.43 -15.32
C ILE A 168 5.29 -5.29 -16.40
N PRO A 169 6.38 -6.01 -16.12
CA PRO A 169 6.99 -6.95 -17.07
C PRO A 169 5.94 -7.90 -17.67
N GLU A 170 6.01 -8.16 -18.97
CA GLU A 170 4.99 -8.94 -19.74
C GLU A 170 4.62 -10.27 -19.09
N GLU A 171 5.57 -10.92 -18.44
CA GLU A 171 5.41 -12.20 -17.77
C GLU A 171 4.44 -12.14 -16.56
N GLN A 172 4.40 -10.99 -15.88
CA GLN A 172 3.51 -10.73 -14.73
C GLN A 172 2.15 -10.16 -15.18
N ALA A 173 2.11 -9.45 -16.30
CA ALA A 173 0.89 -8.91 -16.89
C ALA A 173 -0.05 -10.03 -17.40
N LEU A 174 0.49 -11.16 -17.87
CA LEU A 174 -0.29 -12.33 -18.26
C LEU A 174 -1.07 -12.94 -17.10
N ALA A 175 -0.51 -12.94 -15.88
CA ALA A 175 -1.20 -13.47 -14.69
C ALA A 175 -2.44 -12.64 -14.32
N LEU A 176 -2.40 -11.32 -14.53
CA LEU A 176 -3.54 -10.42 -14.28
C LEU A 176 -4.65 -10.57 -15.34
N ARG A 177 -4.30 -10.94 -16.57
CA ARG A 177 -5.23 -11.08 -17.72
C ARG A 177 -6.09 -12.34 -17.66
N TYR A 178 -5.64 -13.38 -16.96
CA TYR A 178 -6.32 -14.67 -16.85
C TYR A 178 -7.01 -14.87 -15.49
N MET A 179 -7.32 -13.81 -14.75
CA MET A 179 -8.10 -13.93 -13.52
C MET A 179 -9.56 -14.28 -13.83
N PRO A 180 -10.06 -15.47 -13.45
CA PRO A 180 -11.48 -15.74 -13.47
C PRO A 180 -12.13 -14.94 -12.34
N LEU A 181 -12.93 -13.95 -12.70
CA LEU A 181 -13.90 -13.34 -11.78
C LEU A 181 -15.04 -14.35 -11.62
N ASN A 182 -14.95 -15.20 -10.59
CA ASN A 182 -16.07 -16.07 -10.16
C ASN A 182 -16.73 -15.48 -8.93
#